data_f726e794c23955f3d1555a933d94d27b
#
_entry.id   f726e794c23955f3d1555a933d94d27b
#
_cell.length_a   1.000
_cell.length_b   1.000
_cell.length_c   1.000
_cell.angle_alpha   90.00
_cell.angle_beta   90.00
_cell.angle_gamma   90.00
#
_symmetry.space_group_name_H-M   'P 1'
#
loop_
_entity.id
_entity.type
_entity.pdbx_description
1 polymer ?
#
loop_
_entity_poly.entity_id
_entity_poly.type
_entity_poly.pdbx_seq_one_letter_code
_entity_poly.pdbx_strand_id
1 'polypeptide(L)'
;MPDVNYMKQLAEQFEKGELKILGDEEHFEFACDQCGKCCRNRSDIILNPLDIFHLTLATGKTCKEVVDKYGECYLGPSSHLPLVRLRYREELDGQTTCYFLGRRDGKFFCRVHEHKPGVCRTYPLGKITAAAKDGGDPLLAPSFFLQEEDGTYCAGLKRAHAEHINQKVIDWVGGPERKRVSNIYGDIFSEFTKAYGKFFDKHNRFERMDKVSQSVLVGALGKMLYLEYDDCKTDDEFLERFRFMMELAKEMCQQVQQDPKYIIKLMQKAG
;
A
#
# COMPACT_ATOMS: atom_id res chain seq x y z
N MET A 1 2.68 4.22 10.43
CA MET A 1 3.66 3.22 9.99
C MET A 1 3.55 2.04 10.88
N PRO A 2 3.67 0.81 10.38
CA PRO A 2 3.97 -0.27 11.29
C PRO A 2 5.19 0.17 12.09
N ASP A 3 5.13 -0.04 13.40
CA ASP A 3 6.22 0.28 14.31
C ASP A 3 7.51 -0.34 13.74
N VAL A 4 8.60 0.42 13.71
CA VAL A 4 9.91 -0.10 13.26
C VAL A 4 10.28 -1.36 14.06
N ASN A 5 9.84 -1.43 15.32
CA ASN A 5 9.99 -2.60 16.17
C ASN A 5 9.17 -3.79 15.66
N TYR A 6 7.94 -3.57 15.20
CA TYR A 6 7.11 -4.64 14.63
C TYR A 6 7.75 -5.25 13.36
N MET A 7 8.26 -4.42 12.46
CA MET A 7 8.94 -4.90 11.25
C MET A 7 10.22 -5.68 11.56
N LYS A 8 10.98 -5.24 12.58
CA LYS A 8 12.16 -6.00 13.08
C LYS A 8 11.76 -7.34 13.67
N GLN A 9 10.72 -7.37 14.50
CA GLN A 9 10.22 -8.61 15.09
C GLN A 9 9.75 -9.60 14.01
N LEU A 10 9.03 -9.14 12.97
CA LEU A 10 8.63 -9.98 11.85
C LEU A 10 9.84 -10.54 11.09
N ALA A 11 10.86 -9.72 10.85
CA ALA A 11 12.07 -10.18 10.18
C ALA A 11 12.82 -11.22 11.03
N GLU A 12 12.93 -11.01 12.33
CA GLU A 12 13.55 -11.97 13.27
C GLU A 12 12.74 -13.28 13.34
N GLN A 13 11.42 -13.22 13.40
CA GLN A 13 10.56 -14.42 13.39
C GLN A 13 10.70 -15.19 12.07
N PHE A 14 10.79 -14.47 10.94
CA PHE A 14 11.02 -15.09 9.64
C PHE A 14 12.39 -15.78 9.58
N GLU A 15 13.46 -15.11 10.00
CA GLU A 15 14.82 -15.67 10.02
C GLU A 15 14.94 -16.90 10.95
N LYS A 16 14.19 -16.93 12.03
CA LYS A 16 14.14 -18.09 12.97
C LYS A 16 13.21 -19.21 12.51
N GLY A 17 12.43 -19.01 11.42
CA GLY A 17 11.42 -19.95 10.96
C GLY A 17 10.20 -20.06 11.88
N GLU A 18 9.98 -19.08 12.74
CA GLU A 18 8.85 -19.00 13.69
C GLU A 18 7.59 -18.44 13.01
N LEU A 19 7.74 -17.70 11.91
CA LEU A 19 6.63 -17.13 11.16
C LEU A 19 6.01 -18.19 10.25
N LYS A 20 4.76 -18.56 10.51
CA LYS A 20 4.01 -19.49 9.65
C LYS A 20 3.67 -18.82 8.33
N ILE A 21 4.38 -19.21 7.28
CA ILE A 21 4.11 -18.76 5.92
C ILE A 21 3.00 -19.59 5.32
N LEU A 22 2.03 -18.91 4.69
CA LEU A 22 0.87 -19.53 4.04
C LEU A 22 0.98 -19.38 2.53
N GLY A 23 0.92 -20.48 1.83
CA GLY A 23 0.78 -20.55 0.38
C GLY A 23 -0.66 -20.36 -0.09
N ASP A 24 -0.87 -20.27 -1.40
CA ASP A 24 -2.17 -19.98 -2.01
C ASP A 24 -3.24 -21.03 -1.69
N GLU A 25 -2.85 -22.31 -1.67
CA GLU A 25 -3.73 -23.45 -1.47
C GLU A 25 -3.99 -23.75 0.01
N GLU A 26 -3.24 -23.12 0.91
CA GLU A 26 -3.39 -23.32 2.34
C GLU A 26 -4.61 -22.61 2.89
N HIS A 27 -5.02 -23.07 4.07
CA HIS A 27 -6.19 -22.55 4.76
C HIS A 27 -5.81 -21.93 6.09
N PHE A 28 -6.58 -20.92 6.50
CA PHE A 28 -6.48 -20.30 7.80
C PHE A 28 -7.89 -20.09 8.40
N GLU A 29 -7.98 -20.13 9.72
CA GLU A 29 -9.23 -19.93 10.42
C GLU A 29 -9.58 -18.46 10.54
N PHE A 30 -10.66 -18.03 9.89
CA PHE A 30 -11.17 -16.67 10.00
C PHE A 30 -12.64 -16.55 9.59
N ALA A 31 -13.41 -15.77 10.37
CA ALA A 31 -14.79 -15.44 10.05
C ALA A 31 -15.08 -13.98 10.48
N CYS A 32 -15.26 -13.09 9.52
CA CYS A 32 -15.50 -11.68 9.81
C CYS A 32 -16.85 -11.46 10.51
N ASP A 33 -16.82 -10.89 11.72
CA ASP A 33 -18.02 -10.55 12.51
C ASP A 33 -18.65 -9.21 12.10
N GLN A 34 -18.08 -8.53 11.11
CA GLN A 34 -18.53 -7.22 10.68
C GLN A 34 -18.64 -6.21 11.86
N CYS A 35 -17.75 -6.32 12.84
CA CYS A 35 -17.75 -5.46 14.03
C CYS A 35 -17.17 -4.06 13.73
N GLY A 36 -16.55 -3.84 12.59
CA GLY A 36 -15.95 -2.56 12.17
C GLY A 36 -14.67 -2.17 12.92
N LYS A 37 -14.13 -3.02 13.79
CA LYS A 37 -12.96 -2.71 14.63
C LYS A 37 -11.72 -2.37 13.80
N CYS A 38 -11.47 -3.14 12.71
CA CYS A 38 -10.38 -2.89 11.76
C CYS A 38 -10.53 -1.59 10.93
N CYS A 39 -11.68 -0.93 10.99
CA CYS A 39 -11.97 0.33 10.29
C CYS A 39 -12.05 1.54 11.21
N ARG A 40 -11.67 1.40 12.49
CA ARG A 40 -11.73 2.46 13.50
C ARG A 40 -10.41 2.64 14.20
N ASN A 41 -10.18 3.88 14.65
CA ASN A 41 -9.00 4.27 15.45
C ASN A 41 -7.68 3.80 14.81
N ARG A 42 -7.60 3.93 13.48
CA ARG A 42 -6.42 3.58 12.68
C ARG A 42 -5.79 4.83 12.09
N SER A 43 -4.47 4.82 11.95
CA SER A 43 -3.70 5.86 11.27
C SER A 43 -2.61 5.30 10.37
N ASP A 44 -2.62 3.99 10.18
CA ASP A 44 -1.55 3.20 9.56
C ASP A 44 -1.92 2.62 8.19
N ILE A 45 -3.11 2.91 7.67
CA ILE A 45 -3.54 2.42 6.35
C ILE A 45 -2.93 3.30 5.26
N ILE A 46 -1.86 2.83 4.65
CA ILE A 46 -1.22 3.49 3.51
C ILE A 46 -1.90 3.03 2.24
N LEU A 47 -2.33 3.99 1.43
CA LEU A 47 -2.90 3.77 0.11
C LEU A 47 -1.77 3.78 -0.92
N ASN A 48 -1.60 2.69 -1.63
CA ASN A 48 -0.67 2.64 -2.76
C ASN A 48 -1.34 3.15 -4.07
N PRO A 49 -0.60 3.39 -5.15
CA PRO A 49 -1.16 3.82 -6.43
C PRO A 49 -2.29 2.94 -6.96
N LEU A 50 -2.18 1.62 -6.86
CA LEU A 50 -3.24 0.68 -7.26
C LEU A 50 -4.50 0.83 -6.40
N ASP A 51 -4.35 1.11 -5.09
CA ASP A 51 -5.49 1.39 -4.21
C ASP A 51 -6.22 2.66 -4.61
N ILE A 52 -5.48 3.73 -4.98
CA ILE A 52 -6.08 4.98 -5.46
C ILE A 52 -6.87 4.70 -6.75
N PHE A 53 -6.29 4.00 -7.71
CA PHE A 53 -7.00 3.60 -8.94
C PHE A 53 -8.26 2.78 -8.63
N HIS A 54 -8.21 1.77 -7.77
CA HIS A 54 -9.40 1.01 -7.38
C HIS A 54 -10.47 1.88 -6.71
N LEU A 55 -10.05 2.86 -5.91
CA LEU A 55 -10.99 3.80 -5.30
C LEU A 55 -11.63 4.76 -6.32
N THR A 56 -10.96 5.09 -7.44
CA THR A 56 -11.62 5.84 -8.54
C THR A 56 -12.74 5.03 -9.16
N LEU A 57 -12.51 3.73 -9.43
CA LEU A 57 -13.54 2.82 -9.96
C LEU A 57 -14.74 2.70 -9.00
N ALA A 58 -14.47 2.61 -7.69
CA ALA A 58 -15.52 2.49 -6.68
C ALA A 58 -16.37 3.75 -6.48
N THR A 59 -15.76 4.92 -6.66
CA THR A 59 -16.37 6.20 -6.30
C THR A 59 -16.80 7.06 -7.48
N GLY A 60 -16.38 6.71 -8.70
CA GLY A 60 -16.59 7.50 -9.91
C GLY A 60 -15.86 8.85 -9.89
N LYS A 61 -14.81 8.99 -9.05
CA LYS A 61 -14.02 10.21 -8.88
C LYS A 61 -12.68 10.08 -9.60
N THR A 62 -12.08 11.24 -9.92
CA THR A 62 -10.70 11.28 -10.39
C THR A 62 -9.73 10.89 -9.30
N CYS A 63 -8.51 10.48 -9.68
CA CYS A 63 -7.43 10.18 -8.74
C CYS A 63 -7.18 11.35 -7.78
N LYS A 64 -7.17 12.58 -8.33
CA LYS A 64 -7.00 13.79 -7.52
C LYS A 64 -8.12 13.95 -6.49
N GLU A 65 -9.38 13.80 -6.88
CA GLU A 65 -10.52 13.90 -5.97
C GLU A 65 -10.51 12.80 -4.90
N VAL A 66 -10.05 11.59 -5.25
CA VAL A 66 -9.89 10.49 -4.29
C VAL A 66 -8.81 10.84 -3.26
N VAL A 67 -7.65 11.31 -3.71
CA VAL A 67 -6.54 11.72 -2.83
C VAL A 67 -6.97 12.90 -1.94
N ASP A 68 -7.58 13.93 -2.51
CA ASP A 68 -7.99 15.13 -1.77
C ASP A 68 -9.03 14.80 -0.69
N LYS A 69 -9.99 13.91 -0.99
CA LYS A 69 -11.10 13.61 -0.09
C LYS A 69 -10.78 12.54 0.94
N TYR A 70 -10.11 11.48 0.51
CA TYR A 70 -9.92 10.27 1.32
C TYR A 70 -8.48 10.02 1.73
N GLY A 71 -7.54 10.79 1.19
CA GLY A 71 -6.11 10.67 1.45
C GLY A 71 -5.54 11.82 2.27
N GLU A 72 -4.46 11.55 2.94
CA GLU A 72 -3.57 12.52 3.58
C GLU A 72 -2.16 12.27 3.03
N CYS A 73 -1.66 13.26 2.25
CA CYS A 73 -0.34 13.17 1.67
C CYS A 73 0.74 13.53 2.68
N TYR A 74 1.80 12.76 2.72
CA TYR A 74 2.96 13.04 3.56
C TYR A 74 4.24 12.51 2.91
N LEU A 75 5.39 13.00 3.37
CA LEU A 75 6.68 12.51 2.94
C LEU A 75 7.10 11.32 3.80
N GLY A 76 7.42 10.19 3.17
CA GLY A 76 7.92 9.02 3.87
C GLY A 76 9.23 9.36 4.62
N PRO A 77 9.30 9.17 5.96
CA PRO A 77 10.43 9.68 6.76
C PRO A 77 11.77 9.02 6.41
N SER A 78 11.74 7.79 5.92
CA SER A 78 12.96 7.07 5.50
C SER A 78 13.13 7.00 3.99
N SER A 79 12.01 6.91 3.25
CA SER A 79 12.06 6.76 1.79
C SER A 79 12.13 8.08 1.05
N HIS A 80 11.71 9.19 1.69
CA HIS A 80 11.51 10.50 1.06
C HIS A 80 10.58 10.45 -0.18
N LEU A 81 9.79 9.39 -0.32
CA LEU A 81 8.76 9.28 -1.34
C LEU A 81 7.46 9.94 -0.86
N PRO A 82 6.68 10.55 -1.76
CA PRO A 82 5.32 10.96 -1.44
C PRO A 82 4.48 9.70 -1.14
N LEU A 83 3.81 9.72 -0.01
CA LEU A 83 2.93 8.65 0.43
C LEU A 83 1.54 9.22 0.69
N VAL A 84 0.52 8.38 0.51
CA VAL A 84 -0.87 8.72 0.80
C VAL A 84 -1.37 7.79 1.89
N ARG A 85 -1.84 8.36 3.00
CA ARG A 85 -2.46 7.62 4.10
C ARG A 85 -3.97 7.80 4.02
N LEU A 86 -4.74 6.73 4.29
CA LEU A 86 -6.19 6.82 4.34
C LEU A 86 -6.61 7.77 5.46
N ARG A 87 -7.43 8.76 5.11
CA ARG A 87 -8.01 9.72 6.06
C ARG A 87 -9.17 9.08 6.80
N TYR A 88 -9.26 9.38 8.09
CA TYR A 88 -10.35 8.99 8.96
C TYR A 88 -11.16 10.24 9.35
N ARG A 89 -12.45 10.08 9.54
CA ARG A 89 -13.31 11.13 10.09
C ARG A 89 -13.42 10.97 11.60
N GLU A 90 -13.45 12.06 12.30
CA GLU A 90 -13.73 12.08 13.74
C GLU A 90 -15.24 11.91 13.97
N GLU A 91 -15.59 11.10 14.94
CA GLU A 91 -16.95 10.91 15.43
C GLU A 91 -17.16 11.72 16.72
N LEU A 92 -18.43 11.93 17.12
CA LEU A 92 -18.77 12.75 18.30
C LEU A 92 -18.22 12.21 19.62
N ASP A 93 -17.91 10.93 19.69
CA ASP A 93 -17.32 10.25 20.85
C ASP A 93 -15.78 10.32 20.89
N GLY A 94 -15.16 11.08 19.99
CA GLY A 94 -13.72 11.21 19.87
C GLY A 94 -13.03 10.03 19.19
N GLN A 95 -13.79 9.04 18.72
CA GLN A 95 -13.24 7.95 17.91
C GLN A 95 -13.05 8.39 16.45
N THR A 96 -12.12 7.75 15.77
CA THR A 96 -11.93 7.97 14.35
C THR A 96 -12.45 6.78 13.55
N THR A 97 -13.09 7.06 12.41
CA THR A 97 -13.74 6.05 11.57
C THR A 97 -13.38 6.24 10.11
N CYS A 98 -13.09 5.12 9.43
CA CYS A 98 -12.85 5.11 8.00
C CYS A 98 -14.04 5.71 7.22
N TYR A 99 -13.76 6.57 6.23
CA TYR A 99 -14.79 7.19 5.39
C TYR A 99 -15.71 6.17 4.69
N PHE A 100 -15.20 4.99 4.40
CA PHE A 100 -15.93 3.93 3.71
C PHE A 100 -16.68 2.99 4.65
N LEU A 101 -16.59 3.17 5.96
CA LEU A 101 -17.36 2.36 6.91
C LEU A 101 -18.84 2.76 6.88
N GLY A 102 -19.71 1.80 6.55
CA GLY A 102 -21.16 1.91 6.63
C GLY A 102 -21.72 1.03 7.74
N ARG A 103 -22.99 1.25 8.11
CA ARG A 103 -23.74 0.42 9.05
C ARG A 103 -25.12 0.09 8.48
N ARG A 104 -25.50 -1.19 8.56
CA ARG A 104 -26.83 -1.68 8.18
C ARG A 104 -27.19 -2.83 9.09
N ASP A 105 -28.42 -2.83 9.62
CA ASP A 105 -28.97 -3.91 10.47
C ASP A 105 -28.06 -4.30 11.64
N GLY A 106 -27.47 -3.30 12.29
CA GLY A 106 -26.55 -3.48 13.41
C GLY A 106 -25.12 -3.91 13.05
N LYS A 107 -24.87 -4.31 11.81
CA LYS A 107 -23.56 -4.73 11.32
C LYS A 107 -22.85 -3.62 10.55
N PHE A 108 -21.52 -3.66 10.57
CA PHE A 108 -20.70 -2.76 9.78
C PHE A 108 -20.29 -3.39 8.45
N PHE A 109 -20.17 -2.57 7.41
CA PHE A 109 -19.70 -3.02 6.10
C PHE A 109 -18.83 -1.95 5.43
N CYS A 110 -17.94 -2.37 4.53
CA CYS A 110 -17.16 -1.46 3.69
C CYS A 110 -17.98 -1.07 2.46
N ARG A 111 -18.21 0.23 2.24
CA ARG A 111 -18.96 0.74 1.08
C ARG A 111 -18.23 0.52 -0.26
N VAL A 112 -16.93 0.33 -0.21
CA VAL A 112 -16.07 0.05 -1.38
C VAL A 112 -15.49 -1.38 -1.30
N HIS A 113 -16.28 -2.35 -0.81
CA HIS A 113 -15.80 -3.71 -0.48
C HIS A 113 -15.04 -4.37 -1.62
N GLU A 114 -15.58 -4.28 -2.85
CA GLU A 114 -14.98 -4.89 -4.04
C GLU A 114 -13.66 -4.20 -4.46
N HIS A 115 -13.51 -2.93 -4.12
CA HIS A 115 -12.37 -2.08 -4.45
C HIS A 115 -11.62 -1.58 -3.21
N LYS A 116 -11.78 -2.25 -2.06
CA LYS A 116 -11.11 -1.85 -0.83
C LYS A 116 -9.59 -1.97 -0.98
N PRO A 117 -8.82 -1.11 -0.28
CA PRO A 117 -7.35 -1.13 -0.32
C PRO A 117 -6.78 -2.52 -0.05
N GLY A 118 -5.64 -2.83 -0.67
CA GLY A 118 -5.01 -4.15 -0.60
C GLY A 118 -4.79 -4.63 0.83
N VAL A 119 -4.27 -3.77 1.71
CA VAL A 119 -4.07 -4.09 3.13
C VAL A 119 -5.39 -4.40 3.86
N CYS A 120 -6.49 -3.72 3.50
CA CYS A 120 -7.82 -4.01 4.05
C CYS A 120 -8.42 -5.30 3.48
N ARG A 121 -8.02 -5.67 2.25
CA ARG A 121 -8.47 -6.89 1.58
C ARG A 121 -7.83 -8.13 2.19
N THR A 122 -6.52 -8.06 2.41
CA THR A 122 -5.77 -9.21 2.91
C THR A 122 -6.01 -9.47 4.39
N TYR A 123 -6.31 -8.43 5.21
CA TYR A 123 -6.51 -8.62 6.65
C TYR A 123 -7.45 -9.79 6.97
N PRO A 124 -7.11 -10.71 7.88
CA PRO A 124 -6.04 -10.67 8.89
C PRO A 124 -4.66 -11.15 8.38
N LEU A 125 -4.52 -11.44 7.09
CA LEU A 125 -3.24 -11.84 6.53
C LEU A 125 -2.33 -10.63 6.27
N GLY A 126 -1.05 -10.75 6.63
CA GLY A 126 0.04 -9.91 6.14
C GLY A 126 0.65 -10.48 4.87
N LYS A 127 1.14 -9.62 3.97
CA LYS A 127 1.91 -10.04 2.80
C LYS A 127 3.39 -9.85 3.08
N ILE A 128 4.20 -10.84 2.79
CA ILE A 128 5.66 -10.82 2.96
C ILE A 128 6.34 -11.20 1.65
N THR A 129 7.45 -10.55 1.37
CA THR A 129 8.40 -10.89 0.30
C THR A 129 9.79 -10.76 0.90
N ALA A 130 10.57 -11.83 0.92
CA ALA A 130 11.95 -11.79 1.37
C ALA A 130 12.88 -11.53 0.19
N ALA A 131 13.53 -10.37 0.17
CA ALA A 131 14.56 -10.05 -0.80
C ALA A 131 15.88 -10.75 -0.42
N ALA A 132 16.65 -11.19 -1.41
CA ALA A 132 18.00 -11.65 -1.18
C ALA A 132 18.89 -10.52 -0.64
N LYS A 133 19.76 -10.82 0.32
CA LYS A 133 20.68 -9.84 0.94
C LYS A 133 21.59 -9.14 -0.08
N ASP A 134 21.90 -9.81 -1.19
CA ASP A 134 22.84 -9.33 -2.22
C ASP A 134 22.16 -8.79 -3.50
N GLY A 135 20.86 -8.53 -3.44
CA GLY A 135 20.09 -8.03 -4.60
C GLY A 135 19.83 -9.07 -5.68
N GLY A 136 20.02 -10.36 -5.39
CA GLY A 136 19.64 -11.50 -6.23
C GLY A 136 18.11 -11.73 -6.24
N ASP A 137 17.71 -12.89 -6.74
CA ASP A 137 16.30 -13.31 -6.74
C ASP A 137 15.73 -13.33 -5.31
N PRO A 138 14.44 -13.01 -5.14
CA PRO A 138 13.82 -13.03 -3.83
C PRO A 138 13.91 -14.43 -3.20
N LEU A 139 14.35 -14.48 -1.93
CA LEU A 139 14.44 -15.74 -1.16
C LEU A 139 13.05 -16.36 -0.92
N LEU A 140 12.01 -15.54 -0.99
CA LEU A 140 10.63 -15.95 -0.82
C LEU A 140 9.76 -15.20 -1.84
N ALA A 141 9.03 -15.94 -2.66
CA ALA A 141 7.97 -15.38 -3.47
C ALA A 141 6.92 -14.67 -2.59
N PRO A 142 6.18 -13.69 -3.11
CA PRO A 142 5.13 -13.02 -2.34
C PRO A 142 4.18 -14.03 -1.71
N SER A 143 4.22 -14.13 -0.39
CA SER A 143 3.49 -15.09 0.42
C SER A 143 2.73 -14.37 1.53
N PHE A 144 1.93 -15.10 2.28
CA PHE A 144 1.09 -14.55 3.33
C PHE A 144 1.45 -15.15 4.69
N PHE A 145 1.11 -14.44 5.75
CA PHE A 145 1.19 -14.91 7.13
C PHE A 145 0.02 -14.35 7.93
N LEU A 146 -0.36 -15.00 9.00
CA LEU A 146 -1.39 -14.51 9.90
C LEU A 146 -0.78 -13.43 10.82
N GLN A 147 -1.37 -12.22 10.83
CA GLN A 147 -0.86 -11.09 11.63
C GLN A 147 -1.15 -11.24 13.13
N GLU A 148 -2.15 -12.03 13.48
CA GLU A 148 -2.60 -12.27 14.83
C GLU A 148 -3.19 -13.68 14.88
N GLU A 149 -2.75 -14.49 15.83
CA GLU A 149 -3.23 -15.88 15.97
C GLU A 149 -4.24 -16.04 17.12
N ASP A 150 -4.10 -15.26 18.18
CA ASP A 150 -4.87 -15.41 19.42
C ASP A 150 -6.24 -14.72 19.43
N GLY A 151 -6.53 -13.89 18.42
CA GLY A 151 -7.79 -13.15 18.31
C GLY A 151 -7.94 -12.06 19.38
N THR A 152 -6.86 -11.58 19.99
CA THR A 152 -6.91 -10.51 20.98
C THR A 152 -7.50 -9.23 20.41
N TYR A 153 -7.10 -8.87 19.18
CA TYR A 153 -7.67 -7.74 18.47
C TYR A 153 -8.93 -8.11 17.70
N CYS A 154 -8.94 -9.23 16.95
CA CYS A 154 -10.04 -9.61 16.08
C CYS A 154 -10.83 -10.81 16.61
N ALA A 155 -12.04 -10.57 17.11
CA ALA A 155 -12.94 -11.63 17.60
C ALA A 155 -13.29 -12.70 16.54
N GLY A 156 -13.23 -12.33 15.25
CA GLY A 156 -13.48 -13.24 14.14
C GLY A 156 -12.49 -14.42 14.04
N LEU A 157 -11.25 -14.25 14.56
CA LEU A 157 -10.30 -15.35 14.69
C LEU A 157 -10.75 -16.35 15.75
N LYS A 158 -11.13 -15.85 16.95
CA LYS A 158 -11.65 -16.72 18.05
C LYS A 158 -12.88 -17.48 17.63
N ARG A 159 -13.83 -16.81 16.97
CA ARG A 159 -15.06 -17.44 16.49
C ARG A 159 -14.75 -18.51 15.44
N ALA A 160 -13.91 -18.20 14.47
CA ALA A 160 -13.56 -19.15 13.44
C ALA A 160 -12.89 -20.41 14.00
N HIS A 161 -12.01 -20.24 14.98
CA HIS A 161 -11.39 -21.37 15.68
C HIS A 161 -12.42 -22.24 16.42
N ALA A 162 -13.35 -21.62 17.14
CA ALA A 162 -14.41 -22.33 17.86
C ALA A 162 -15.40 -23.06 16.93
N GLU A 163 -15.69 -22.50 15.76
CA GLU A 163 -16.66 -23.01 14.79
C GLU A 163 -15.99 -23.76 13.61
N HIS A 164 -14.67 -23.90 13.60
CA HIS A 164 -13.85 -24.52 12.53
C HIS A 164 -14.12 -23.92 11.14
N ILE A 165 -14.26 -22.57 11.08
CA ILE A 165 -14.49 -21.86 9.82
C ILE A 165 -13.16 -21.55 9.17
N ASN A 166 -12.90 -22.19 8.03
CA ASN A 166 -11.67 -22.03 7.27
C ASN A 166 -11.86 -21.18 6.01
N GLN A 167 -10.85 -20.39 5.68
CA GLN A 167 -10.73 -19.64 4.45
C GLN A 167 -9.52 -20.15 3.66
N LYS A 168 -9.66 -20.33 2.36
CA LYS A 168 -8.52 -20.59 1.48
C LYS A 168 -7.82 -19.29 1.17
N VAL A 169 -6.50 -19.25 1.27
CA VAL A 169 -5.71 -18.01 1.12
C VAL A 169 -6.00 -17.31 -0.20
N ILE A 170 -5.92 -18.04 -1.33
CA ILE A 170 -6.11 -17.43 -2.66
C ILE A 170 -7.51 -16.82 -2.82
N ASP A 171 -8.54 -17.46 -2.33
CA ASP A 171 -9.92 -16.96 -2.44
C ASP A 171 -10.11 -15.73 -1.55
N TRP A 172 -9.52 -15.76 -0.36
CA TRP A 172 -9.60 -14.66 0.60
C TRP A 172 -8.95 -13.36 0.06
N VAL A 173 -7.80 -13.46 -0.58
CA VAL A 173 -7.10 -12.29 -1.13
C VAL A 173 -7.73 -11.76 -2.42
N GLY A 174 -8.78 -12.41 -2.93
CA GLY A 174 -9.58 -11.96 -4.06
C GLY A 174 -9.34 -12.72 -5.36
N GLY A 175 -8.78 -13.92 -5.26
CA GLY A 175 -8.57 -14.83 -6.38
C GLY A 175 -7.24 -14.65 -7.12
N PRO A 176 -6.96 -15.57 -8.07
CA PRO A 176 -5.70 -15.59 -8.82
C PRO A 176 -5.42 -14.28 -9.58
N GLU A 177 -6.45 -13.69 -10.17
CA GLU A 177 -6.32 -12.48 -10.97
C GLU A 177 -5.89 -11.27 -10.12
N ARG A 178 -6.53 -11.05 -8.98
CA ARG A 178 -6.10 -9.99 -8.06
C ARG A 178 -4.70 -10.20 -7.52
N LYS A 179 -4.33 -11.45 -7.25
CA LYS A 179 -2.96 -11.78 -6.84
C LYS A 179 -1.98 -11.47 -7.97
N ARG A 180 -2.28 -11.84 -9.22
CA ARG A 180 -1.48 -11.51 -10.41
C ARG A 180 -1.23 -10.00 -10.50
N VAL A 181 -2.29 -9.20 -10.47
CA VAL A 181 -2.22 -7.74 -10.53
C VAL A 181 -1.37 -7.18 -9.39
N SER A 182 -1.62 -7.62 -8.16
CA SER A 182 -0.85 -7.17 -6.98
C SER A 182 0.63 -7.53 -7.06
N ASN A 183 0.99 -8.65 -7.66
CA ASN A 183 2.39 -9.06 -7.81
C ASN A 183 3.08 -8.24 -8.90
N ILE A 184 2.48 -8.09 -10.09
CA ILE A 184 3.02 -7.27 -11.18
C ILE A 184 3.21 -5.81 -10.71
N TYR A 185 2.21 -5.26 -10.02
CA TYR A 185 2.33 -3.93 -9.40
C TYR A 185 3.52 -3.88 -8.44
N GLY A 186 3.66 -4.88 -7.57
CA GLY A 186 4.75 -4.96 -6.60
C GLY A 186 6.13 -5.01 -7.26
N ASP A 187 6.28 -5.76 -8.34
CA ASP A 187 7.53 -5.87 -9.10
C ASP A 187 7.92 -4.53 -9.73
N ILE A 188 6.98 -3.87 -10.42
CA ILE A 188 7.21 -2.54 -11.02
C ILE A 188 7.62 -1.53 -9.95
N PHE A 189 6.89 -1.50 -8.83
CA PHE A 189 7.17 -0.56 -7.73
C PHE A 189 8.49 -0.86 -7.04
N SER A 190 8.85 -2.14 -6.86
CA SER A 190 10.14 -2.55 -6.29
C SER A 190 11.32 -2.13 -7.17
N GLU A 191 11.22 -2.30 -8.48
CA GLU A 191 12.24 -1.80 -9.41
C GLU A 191 12.43 -0.29 -9.30
N PHE A 192 11.34 0.47 -9.29
CA PHE A 192 11.38 1.92 -9.13
C PHE A 192 12.03 2.31 -7.81
N THR A 193 11.59 1.73 -6.68
CA THR A 193 12.12 2.09 -5.35
C THR A 193 13.59 1.73 -5.19
N LYS A 194 14.05 0.62 -5.76
CA LYS A 194 15.49 0.26 -5.80
C LYS A 194 16.31 1.29 -6.59
N ALA A 195 15.78 1.74 -7.75
CA ALA A 195 16.44 2.77 -8.55
C ALA A 195 16.45 4.12 -7.81
N TYR A 196 15.31 4.52 -7.24
CA TYR A 196 15.17 5.75 -6.44
C TYR A 196 16.16 5.78 -5.28
N GLY A 197 16.26 4.69 -4.51
CA GLY A 197 17.23 4.57 -3.42
C GLY A 197 18.68 4.77 -3.88
N LYS A 198 19.07 4.18 -5.02
CA LYS A 198 20.40 4.40 -5.60
C LYS A 198 20.68 5.88 -5.92
N PHE A 199 19.64 6.63 -6.30
CA PHE A 199 19.80 8.05 -6.66
C PHE A 199 19.86 8.96 -5.43
N PHE A 200 19.06 8.70 -4.39
CA PHE A 200 18.82 9.66 -3.31
C PHE A 200 19.31 9.22 -1.93
N ASP A 201 19.20 7.94 -1.58
CA ASP A 201 19.61 7.45 -0.25
C ASP A 201 21.13 7.40 -0.08
N LYS A 202 21.85 7.12 -1.16
CA LYS A 202 23.31 7.07 -1.12
C LYS A 202 23.85 8.47 -0.84
N HIS A 203 24.37 8.68 0.38
CA HIS A 203 24.91 9.96 0.86
C HIS A 203 23.87 11.04 1.18
N ASN A 204 22.65 10.70 1.55
CA ASN A 204 21.58 11.64 1.93
C ASN A 204 21.39 12.77 0.90
N ARG A 205 21.41 12.43 -0.38
CA ARG A 205 21.34 13.44 -1.45
C ARG A 205 20.04 14.24 -1.41
N PHE A 206 18.93 13.59 -1.10
CA PHE A 206 17.64 14.27 -0.98
C PHE A 206 17.71 15.37 0.09
N GLU A 207 18.26 15.07 1.26
CA GLU A 207 18.36 16.04 2.36
C GLU A 207 19.29 17.21 2.07
N ARG A 208 20.25 17.04 1.14
CA ARG A 208 21.16 18.09 0.70
C ARG A 208 20.58 19.02 -0.35
N MET A 209 19.44 18.66 -0.95
CA MET A 209 18.74 19.54 -1.88
C MET A 209 18.10 20.70 -1.11
N ASP A 210 18.00 21.87 -1.75
CA ASP A 210 17.21 22.96 -1.19
C ASP A 210 15.72 22.61 -1.11
N LYS A 211 14.98 23.28 -0.24
CA LYS A 211 13.57 22.96 0.03
C LYS A 211 12.65 23.11 -1.18
N VAL A 212 12.95 24.04 -2.08
CA VAL A 212 12.17 24.23 -3.32
C VAL A 212 12.38 23.03 -4.23
N SER A 213 13.62 22.62 -4.45
CA SER A 213 13.98 21.44 -5.25
C SER A 213 13.37 20.17 -4.69
N GLN A 214 13.42 19.97 -3.35
CA GLN A 214 12.74 18.84 -2.70
C GLN A 214 11.22 18.84 -2.99
N SER A 215 10.57 19.99 -2.83
CA SER A 215 9.13 20.12 -3.03
C SER A 215 8.73 19.83 -4.48
N VAL A 216 9.48 20.34 -5.46
CA VAL A 216 9.22 20.09 -6.89
C VAL A 216 9.38 18.62 -7.24
N LEU A 217 10.46 17.99 -6.79
CA LEU A 217 10.70 16.56 -7.01
C LEU A 217 9.59 15.72 -6.39
N VAL A 218 9.24 15.96 -5.13
CA VAL A 218 8.17 15.25 -4.43
C VAL A 218 6.82 15.45 -5.10
N GLY A 219 6.51 16.68 -5.55
CA GLY A 219 5.29 16.98 -6.30
C GLY A 219 5.21 16.22 -7.63
N ALA A 220 6.30 16.22 -8.41
CA ALA A 220 6.37 15.48 -9.67
C ALA A 220 6.23 13.96 -9.46
N LEU A 221 6.91 13.40 -8.47
CA LEU A 221 6.78 12.00 -8.10
C LEU A 221 5.36 11.67 -7.61
N GLY A 222 4.76 12.54 -6.79
CA GLY A 222 3.39 12.37 -6.31
C GLY A 222 2.38 12.34 -7.46
N LYS A 223 2.55 13.20 -8.46
CA LYS A 223 1.74 13.20 -9.67
C LYS A 223 1.88 11.87 -10.43
N MET A 224 3.10 11.43 -10.72
CA MET A 224 3.36 10.19 -11.45
C MET A 224 2.88 8.95 -10.69
N LEU A 225 3.00 8.94 -9.37
CA LEU A 225 2.58 7.81 -8.55
C LEU A 225 1.05 7.72 -8.42
N TYR A 226 0.35 8.86 -8.27
CA TYR A 226 -1.03 8.82 -7.78
C TYR A 226 -2.08 9.46 -8.68
N LEU A 227 -1.71 10.30 -9.68
CA LEU A 227 -2.69 11.18 -10.34
C LEU A 227 -2.85 10.95 -11.85
N GLU A 228 -2.10 10.06 -12.46
CA GLU A 228 -2.06 9.91 -13.94
C GLU A 228 -2.86 8.69 -14.45
N TYR A 229 -3.93 8.28 -13.73
CA TYR A 229 -4.65 7.02 -13.98
C TYR A 229 -6.16 7.19 -14.22
N ASP A 230 -6.65 8.42 -14.43
CA ASP A 230 -8.09 8.71 -14.59
C ASP A 230 -8.70 8.06 -15.83
N ASP A 231 -7.90 7.87 -16.89
CA ASP A 231 -8.34 7.25 -18.14
C ASP A 231 -8.35 5.72 -18.10
N CYS A 232 -7.71 5.09 -17.11
CA CYS A 232 -7.67 3.65 -16.95
C CYS A 232 -9.04 3.12 -16.49
N LYS A 233 -9.47 2.00 -17.08
CA LYS A 233 -10.74 1.34 -16.74
C LYS A 233 -10.56 -0.08 -16.23
N THR A 234 -9.41 -0.67 -16.48
CA THR A 234 -9.05 -2.04 -16.09
C THR A 234 -7.71 -2.09 -15.35
N ASP A 235 -7.50 -3.16 -14.61
CA ASP A 235 -6.23 -3.40 -13.90
C ASP A 235 -5.04 -3.48 -14.87
N ASP A 236 -5.23 -4.06 -16.07
CA ASP A 236 -4.15 -4.16 -17.06
C ASP A 236 -3.80 -2.79 -17.66
N GLU A 237 -4.79 -1.94 -17.99
CA GLU A 237 -4.54 -0.57 -18.43
C GLU A 237 -3.80 0.24 -17.35
N PHE A 238 -4.19 0.06 -16.07
CA PHE A 238 -3.48 0.67 -14.96
C PHE A 238 -2.03 0.18 -14.89
N LEU A 239 -1.77 -1.13 -14.96
CA LEU A 239 -0.42 -1.70 -14.86
C LEU A 239 0.48 -1.22 -16.00
N GLU A 240 -0.04 -1.14 -17.23
CA GLU A 240 0.70 -0.60 -18.38
C GLU A 240 1.06 0.88 -18.16
N ARG A 241 0.08 1.70 -17.77
CA ARG A 241 0.28 3.13 -17.47
C ARG A 241 1.23 3.31 -16.28
N PHE A 242 1.09 2.50 -15.23
CA PHE A 242 1.95 2.57 -14.05
C PHE A 242 3.40 2.24 -14.40
N ARG A 243 3.64 1.20 -15.20
CA ARG A 243 4.98 0.87 -15.69
C ARG A 243 5.60 2.05 -16.44
N PHE A 244 4.86 2.64 -17.37
CA PHE A 244 5.31 3.81 -18.11
C PHE A 244 5.66 4.99 -17.20
N MET A 245 4.80 5.30 -16.22
CA MET A 245 5.05 6.37 -15.26
C MET A 245 6.28 6.11 -14.37
N MET A 246 6.51 4.85 -13.99
CA MET A 246 7.69 4.50 -13.18
C MET A 246 8.99 4.59 -14.00
N GLU A 247 8.99 4.28 -15.29
CA GLU A 247 10.14 4.54 -16.16
C GLU A 247 10.43 6.03 -16.28
N LEU A 248 9.42 6.86 -16.55
CA LEU A 248 9.57 8.33 -16.56
C LEU A 248 10.10 8.87 -15.22
N ALA A 249 9.62 8.34 -14.12
CA ALA A 249 10.08 8.73 -12.78
C ALA A 249 11.55 8.35 -12.56
N LYS A 250 12.00 7.18 -13.02
CA LYS A 250 13.42 6.78 -12.99
C LYS A 250 14.28 7.70 -13.83
N GLU A 251 13.87 8.00 -15.07
CA GLU A 251 14.57 8.94 -15.95
C GLU A 251 14.67 10.34 -15.34
N MET A 252 13.57 10.85 -14.78
CA MET A 252 13.55 12.13 -14.08
C MET A 252 14.54 12.16 -12.90
N CYS A 253 14.55 11.14 -12.07
CA CYS A 253 15.48 11.03 -10.94
C CYS A 253 16.94 10.99 -11.42
N GLN A 254 17.22 10.28 -12.51
CA GLN A 254 18.56 10.23 -13.12
C GLN A 254 18.98 11.60 -13.64
N GLN A 255 18.10 12.34 -14.30
CA GLN A 255 18.38 13.69 -14.79
C GLN A 255 18.65 14.67 -13.64
N VAL A 256 17.84 14.63 -12.58
CA VAL A 256 18.06 15.44 -11.36
C VAL A 256 19.41 15.10 -10.71
N GLN A 257 19.82 13.84 -10.75
CA GLN A 257 21.12 13.43 -10.22
C GLN A 257 22.29 13.99 -11.04
N GLN A 258 22.17 14.00 -12.36
CA GLN A 258 23.22 14.47 -13.29
C GLN A 258 23.30 15.99 -13.36
N ASP A 259 22.16 16.66 -13.40
CA ASP A 259 22.02 18.11 -13.45
C ASP A 259 20.95 18.61 -12.46
N PRO A 260 21.34 19.05 -11.25
CA PRO A 260 20.39 19.60 -10.28
C PRO A 260 19.53 20.76 -10.82
N LYS A 261 20.01 21.48 -11.84
CA LYS A 261 19.24 22.56 -12.50
C LYS A 261 18.08 22.02 -13.36
N TYR A 262 18.05 20.72 -13.63
CA TYR A 262 16.93 20.09 -14.32
C TYR A 262 15.59 20.31 -13.57
N ILE A 263 15.64 20.45 -12.25
CA ILE A 263 14.47 20.81 -11.43
C ILE A 263 13.86 22.14 -11.86
N ILE A 264 14.66 23.13 -12.27
CA ILE A 264 14.15 24.42 -12.78
C ILE A 264 13.32 24.21 -14.06
N LYS A 265 13.75 23.29 -14.92
CA LYS A 265 12.99 22.92 -16.13
C LYS A 265 11.66 22.21 -15.80
N LEU A 266 11.64 21.41 -14.72
CA LEU A 266 10.41 20.78 -14.23
C LEU A 266 9.43 21.83 -13.70
N MET A 267 9.91 22.85 -12.99
CA MET A 267 9.06 23.95 -12.51
C MET A 267 8.38 24.70 -13.66
N GLN A 268 9.12 24.98 -14.74
CA GLN A 268 8.62 25.71 -15.92
C GLN A 268 7.57 24.91 -16.72
N LYS A 269 7.57 23.57 -16.61
CA LYS A 269 6.59 22.70 -17.26
C LYS A 269 5.33 22.42 -16.42
N ALA A 270 5.40 22.72 -15.13
CA ALA A 270 4.31 22.45 -14.18
C ALA A 270 3.40 23.69 -13.95
N GLY A 271 3.79 24.89 -14.39
CA GLY A 271 2.99 26.11 -14.42
C GLY A 271 2.37 26.34 -15.79
#